data_eb476d160b33ef69560c9ce34d2fe656
#
_entry.id   eb476d160b33ef69560c9ce34d2fe656
#
_cell.length_a   1.000
_cell.length_b   1.000
_cell.length_c   1.000
_cell.angle_alpha   90.00
_cell.angle_beta   90.00
_cell.angle_gamma   90.00
#
_symmetry.space_group_name_H-M   'P 1'
#
loop_
_entity.id
_entity.type
_entity.pdbx_description
1 polymer ?
#
loop_
_entity_poly.entity_id
_entity_poly.type
_entity_poly.pdbx_seq_one_letter_code
_entity_poly.pdbx_strand_id
1 'polypeptide(L)'
;MGDYRTTKPEEIWKKIRDGEITEPTAGMCGGYAQANLVILPKKYAEDFKKFAERNPKPCPILEIMDGSPLVHDMGEGANIVTDIPRYFIYKNGVKVDEVTDASEYWQDDFVGFLIGCSFSFEEALLQAGIDVRHISMGRNVPMYKTNIECEKAGVFEGPLVCSMRPMTCLLYTSPS
;
A
#
# COMPACT_ATOMS: atom_id res chain seq x y z
N MET A 1 -8.81 -19.44 -3.77
CA MET A 1 -8.63 -18.21 -3.00
C MET A 1 -9.95 -18.00 -2.24
N GLY A 2 -9.92 -17.84 -0.91
CA GLY A 2 -11.13 -17.55 -0.15
C GLY A 2 -11.70 -16.19 -0.54
N ASP A 3 -13.02 -16.04 -0.49
CA ASP A 3 -13.63 -14.72 -0.66
C ASP A 3 -13.49 -13.95 0.67
N TYR A 4 -12.47 -13.12 0.75
CA TYR A 4 -12.17 -12.26 1.91
C TYR A 4 -12.75 -10.85 1.80
N ARG A 5 -13.65 -10.61 0.84
CA ARG A 5 -14.21 -9.30 0.56
C ARG A 5 -14.98 -8.71 1.74
N THR A 6 -15.73 -9.56 2.46
CA THR A 6 -16.54 -9.15 3.61
C THR A 6 -15.86 -9.39 4.96
N THR A 7 -14.61 -9.88 4.94
CA THR A 7 -13.84 -10.17 6.16
C THR A 7 -13.32 -8.87 6.77
N LYS A 8 -13.27 -8.81 8.10
CA LYS A 8 -12.72 -7.65 8.81
C LYS A 8 -11.19 -7.63 8.76
N PRO A 9 -10.55 -6.44 8.79
CA PRO A 9 -9.09 -6.31 8.76
C PRO A 9 -8.38 -7.14 9.83
N GLU A 10 -8.90 -7.18 11.05
CA GLU A 10 -8.28 -7.90 12.18
C GLU A 10 -8.16 -9.41 11.92
N GLU A 11 -9.14 -9.99 11.23
CA GLU A 11 -9.12 -11.39 10.84
C GLU A 11 -8.08 -11.64 9.71
N ILE A 12 -7.94 -10.68 8.79
CA ILE A 12 -6.93 -10.75 7.73
C ILE A 12 -5.53 -10.62 8.31
N TRP A 13 -5.28 -9.68 9.25
CA TRP A 13 -3.99 -9.56 9.92
C TRP A 13 -3.59 -10.85 10.64
N LYS A 14 -4.56 -11.50 11.32
CA LYS A 14 -4.31 -12.80 11.94
C LYS A 14 -3.88 -13.84 10.90
N LYS A 15 -4.61 -13.95 9.79
CA LYS A 15 -4.30 -14.90 8.72
C LYS A 15 -2.94 -14.64 8.06
N ILE A 16 -2.53 -13.37 7.99
CA ILE A 16 -1.20 -12.98 7.52
C ILE A 16 -0.14 -13.49 8.50
N ARG A 17 -0.29 -13.23 9.81
CA ARG A 17 0.63 -13.73 10.84
C ARG A 17 0.71 -15.26 10.88
N ASP A 18 -0.40 -15.93 10.62
CA ASP A 18 -0.48 -17.41 10.57
C ASP A 18 0.09 -17.97 9.25
N GLY A 19 0.52 -17.11 8.30
CA GLY A 19 1.09 -17.50 7.01
C GLY A 19 0.07 -18.01 5.99
N GLU A 20 -1.23 -17.86 6.25
CA GLU A 20 -2.30 -18.27 5.33
C GLU A 20 -2.44 -17.31 4.13
N ILE A 21 -2.08 -16.04 4.30
CA ILE A 21 -2.13 -15.00 3.27
C ILE A 21 -0.73 -14.44 3.06
N THR A 22 -0.15 -14.69 1.89
CA THR A 22 1.19 -14.25 1.47
C THR A 22 1.17 -13.41 0.19
N GLU A 23 0.00 -13.24 -0.41
CA GLU A 23 -0.22 -12.46 -1.62
C GLU A 23 -0.83 -11.08 -1.31
N PRO A 24 -0.75 -10.11 -2.24
CA PRO A 24 -1.34 -8.78 -2.05
C PRO A 24 -2.82 -8.84 -1.67
N THR A 25 -3.27 -7.94 -0.80
CA THR A 25 -4.62 -7.91 -0.23
C THR A 25 -5.68 -7.25 -1.13
N ALA A 26 -5.39 -7.07 -2.42
CA ALA A 26 -6.34 -6.52 -3.38
C ALA A 26 -7.68 -7.28 -3.38
N GLY A 27 -8.79 -6.56 -3.25
CA GLY A 27 -10.14 -7.14 -3.19
C GLY A 27 -10.51 -7.78 -1.85
N MET A 28 -9.68 -7.68 -0.82
CA MET A 28 -10.00 -8.07 0.55
C MET A 28 -10.54 -6.88 1.34
N CYS A 29 -11.29 -7.13 2.42
CA CYS A 29 -11.81 -6.12 3.34
C CYS A 29 -12.54 -4.98 2.62
N GLY A 30 -13.57 -5.29 1.83
CA GLY A 30 -14.36 -4.28 1.10
C GLY A 30 -14.89 -3.18 2.04
N GLY A 31 -14.72 -1.92 1.63
CA GLY A 31 -15.10 -0.75 2.42
C GLY A 31 -14.02 -0.22 3.36
N TYR A 32 -12.88 -0.90 3.49
CA TYR A 32 -11.72 -0.42 4.25
C TYR A 32 -10.64 0.17 3.35
N ALA A 33 -9.92 1.16 3.86
CA ALA A 33 -8.79 1.74 3.15
C ALA A 33 -7.65 0.72 3.01
N GLN A 34 -7.01 0.72 1.85
CA GLN A 34 -5.81 -0.07 1.58
C GLN A 34 -4.59 0.85 1.65
N ALA A 35 -3.49 0.36 2.18
CA ALA A 35 -2.24 1.10 2.28
C ALA A 35 -1.04 0.30 1.78
N ASN A 36 -0.04 1.02 1.28
CA ASN A 36 1.31 0.52 1.10
C ASN A 36 2.17 0.95 2.30
N LEU A 37 3.18 0.17 2.61
CA LEU A 37 4.11 0.47 3.70
C LEU A 37 5.48 0.90 3.18
N VAL A 38 6.03 1.94 3.80
CA VAL A 38 7.44 2.33 3.68
C VAL A 38 8.00 2.47 5.10
N ILE A 39 9.12 1.79 5.39
CA ILE A 39 9.85 1.91 6.65
C ILE A 39 11.24 2.46 6.34
N LEU A 40 11.66 3.50 7.03
CA LEU A 40 12.90 4.21 6.80
C LEU A 40 13.61 4.53 8.12
N PRO A 41 14.96 4.57 8.15
CA PRO A 41 15.69 5.19 9.24
C PRO A 41 15.26 6.65 9.45
N LYS A 42 15.14 7.07 10.69
CA LYS A 42 14.65 8.41 11.09
C LYS A 42 15.36 9.57 10.39
N LYS A 43 16.64 9.42 10.07
CA LYS A 43 17.43 10.42 9.34
C LYS A 43 16.88 10.77 7.94
N TYR A 44 16.04 9.89 7.35
CA TYR A 44 15.41 10.11 6.05
C TYR A 44 13.91 10.45 6.15
N ALA A 45 13.32 10.31 7.34
CA ALA A 45 11.87 10.40 7.52
C ALA A 45 11.32 11.79 7.16
N GLU A 46 12.02 12.85 7.57
CA GLU A 46 11.61 14.23 7.27
C GLU A 46 11.67 14.55 5.78
N ASP A 47 12.70 14.08 5.09
CA ASP A 47 12.83 14.26 3.63
C ASP A 47 11.75 13.45 2.90
N PHE A 48 11.44 12.24 3.35
CA PHE A 48 10.35 11.44 2.76
C PHE A 48 8.99 12.08 2.98
N LYS A 49 8.74 12.61 4.18
CA LYS A 49 7.51 13.36 4.47
C LYS A 49 7.35 14.54 3.53
N LYS A 50 8.38 15.37 3.35
CA LYS A 50 8.38 16.49 2.40
C LYS A 50 8.17 16.03 0.96
N PHE A 51 8.79 14.90 0.58
CA PHE A 51 8.57 14.32 -0.74
C PHE A 51 7.10 13.95 -0.96
N ALA A 52 6.47 13.30 0.01
CA ALA A 52 5.06 12.93 -0.07
C ALA A 52 4.13 14.16 -0.08
N GLU A 53 4.41 15.18 0.74
CA GLU A 53 3.66 16.45 0.79
C GLU A 53 3.71 17.22 -0.55
N ARG A 54 4.84 17.17 -1.27
CA ARG A 54 5.00 17.74 -2.61
C ARG A 54 4.31 16.92 -3.69
N ASN A 55 4.14 15.61 -3.43
CA ASN A 55 3.57 14.65 -4.37
C ASN A 55 2.33 13.94 -3.79
N PRO A 56 1.28 14.69 -3.38
CA PRO A 56 0.17 14.13 -2.60
C PRO A 56 -0.70 13.15 -3.39
N LYS A 57 -0.69 13.19 -4.72
CA LYS A 57 -1.45 12.25 -5.55
C LYS A 57 -0.82 10.85 -5.57
N PRO A 58 0.49 10.67 -5.87
CA PRO A 58 1.13 9.36 -5.85
C PRO A 58 1.50 8.87 -4.44
N CYS A 59 1.66 9.76 -3.46
CA CYS A 59 2.16 9.42 -2.12
C CYS A 59 1.29 10.04 -1.01
N PRO A 60 -0.02 9.78 -0.95
CA PRO A 60 -0.86 10.30 0.13
C PRO A 60 -0.53 9.60 1.44
N ILE A 61 0.12 10.29 2.39
CA ILE A 61 0.39 9.76 3.73
C ILE A 61 -0.91 9.65 4.50
N LEU A 62 -1.19 8.46 5.03
CA LEU A 62 -2.35 8.18 5.89
C LEU A 62 -1.95 8.25 7.37
N GLU A 63 -0.82 7.66 7.74
CA GLU A 63 -0.32 7.65 9.11
C GLU A 63 1.21 7.52 9.13
N ILE A 64 1.84 8.07 10.17
CA ILE A 64 3.27 7.99 10.43
C ILE A 64 3.48 7.37 11.81
N MET A 65 4.25 6.28 11.88
CA MET A 65 4.64 5.59 13.10
C MET A 65 6.11 5.88 13.39
N ASP A 66 6.40 6.71 14.40
CA ASP A 66 7.78 7.06 14.83
C ASP A 66 8.17 6.26 16.08
N GLY A 67 9.17 5.39 15.95
CA GLY A 67 9.71 4.60 17.06
C GLY A 67 8.84 3.44 17.54
N SER A 68 7.67 3.24 16.97
CA SER A 68 6.78 2.11 17.26
C SER A 68 6.23 1.51 15.98
N PRO A 69 6.15 0.18 15.85
CA PRO A 69 5.54 -0.46 14.71
C PRO A 69 4.00 -0.57 14.81
N LEU A 70 3.38 -0.04 15.86
CA LEU A 70 1.93 -0.12 16.08
C LEU A 70 1.21 1.00 15.35
N VAL A 71 0.11 0.66 14.70
CA VAL A 71 -0.82 1.57 14.03
C VAL A 71 -1.86 2.06 15.05
N HIS A 72 -2.20 3.35 15.02
CA HIS A 72 -3.14 3.97 15.94
C HIS A 72 -4.41 4.47 15.26
N ASP A 73 -4.28 5.26 14.19
CA ASP A 73 -5.41 5.94 13.57
C ASP A 73 -6.06 5.12 12.44
N MET A 74 -5.25 4.50 11.57
CA MET A 74 -5.73 3.80 10.38
C MET A 74 -6.11 2.34 10.62
N GLY A 75 -5.75 1.78 11.77
CA GLY A 75 -6.04 0.38 12.11
C GLY A 75 -5.56 0.05 13.50
N GLU A 76 -6.31 0.45 14.52
CA GLU A 76 -5.94 0.22 15.92
C GLU A 76 -5.61 -1.26 16.18
N GLY A 77 -4.44 -1.50 16.74
CA GLY A 77 -3.92 -2.83 17.05
C GLY A 77 -3.21 -3.54 15.91
N ALA A 78 -3.13 -2.95 14.71
CA ALA A 78 -2.29 -3.48 13.64
C ALA A 78 -0.81 -3.20 13.92
N ASN A 79 0.04 -4.11 13.46
CA ASN A 79 1.49 -4.00 13.58
C ASN A 79 2.14 -4.03 12.19
N ILE A 80 2.80 -2.95 11.80
CA ILE A 80 3.37 -2.80 10.46
C ILE A 80 4.52 -3.75 10.15
N VAL A 81 5.06 -4.50 11.10
CA VAL A 81 6.14 -5.48 10.87
C VAL A 81 5.66 -6.93 10.80
N THR A 82 4.37 -7.21 11.15
CA THR A 82 3.81 -8.57 11.12
C THR A 82 2.52 -8.70 10.31
N ASP A 83 1.81 -7.60 10.05
CA ASP A 83 0.43 -7.63 9.54
C ASP A 83 0.34 -7.30 8.04
N ILE A 84 1.47 -7.35 7.35
CA ILE A 84 1.58 -7.18 5.89
C ILE A 84 2.09 -8.50 5.29
N PRO A 85 1.48 -8.99 4.20
CA PRO A 85 1.78 -10.32 3.67
C PRO A 85 3.24 -10.53 3.26
N ARG A 86 3.93 -9.44 2.88
CA ARG A 86 5.29 -9.55 2.33
C ARG A 86 6.07 -8.26 2.46
N TYR A 87 7.32 -8.37 2.91
CA TYR A 87 8.27 -7.25 3.05
C TYR A 87 9.48 -7.47 2.16
N PHE A 88 9.91 -6.43 1.48
CA PHE A 88 11.18 -6.38 0.77
C PHE A 88 12.19 -5.57 1.58
N ILE A 89 13.27 -6.21 1.96
CA ILE A 89 14.33 -5.61 2.77
C ILE A 89 15.44 -5.09 1.85
N TYR A 90 15.77 -3.82 2.01
CA TYR A 90 16.79 -3.16 1.21
C TYR A 90 17.97 -2.69 2.08
N LYS A 91 19.21 -2.91 1.60
CA LYS A 91 20.43 -2.30 2.16
C LYS A 91 21.19 -1.61 1.03
N ASN A 92 21.52 -0.33 1.23
CA ASN A 92 22.26 0.47 0.23
C ASN A 92 21.63 0.41 -1.18
N GLY A 93 20.30 0.46 -1.28
CA GLY A 93 19.57 0.44 -2.54
C GLY A 93 19.43 -0.95 -3.19
N VAL A 94 19.95 -2.01 -2.56
CA VAL A 94 19.87 -3.38 -3.08
C VAL A 94 18.89 -4.18 -2.21
N LYS A 95 17.94 -4.90 -2.85
CA LYS A 95 17.08 -5.86 -2.17
C LYS A 95 17.95 -7.02 -1.67
N VAL A 96 17.99 -7.21 -0.35
CA VAL A 96 18.81 -8.25 0.30
C VAL A 96 17.96 -9.40 0.83
N ASP A 97 16.67 -9.17 1.10
CA ASP A 97 15.79 -10.21 1.62
C ASP A 97 14.33 -9.98 1.22
N GLU A 98 13.50 -11.01 1.39
CA GLU A 98 12.06 -11.00 1.24
C GLU A 98 11.45 -11.89 2.33
N VAL A 99 10.65 -11.28 3.22
CA VAL A 99 10.14 -11.96 4.42
C VAL A 99 8.65 -11.70 4.60
N THR A 100 7.99 -12.55 5.37
CA THR A 100 6.59 -12.38 5.80
C THR A 100 6.46 -11.78 7.20
N ASP A 101 7.56 -11.73 7.95
CA ASP A 101 7.69 -11.10 9.26
C ASP A 101 8.97 -10.27 9.27
N ALA A 102 8.84 -8.96 9.48
CA ALA A 102 9.95 -8.01 9.47
C ALA A 102 10.40 -7.61 10.89
N SER A 103 9.95 -8.31 11.94
CA SER A 103 10.24 -7.97 13.33
C SER A 103 11.74 -7.93 13.63
N GLU A 104 12.54 -8.86 13.06
CA GLU A 104 14.00 -8.91 13.24
C GLU A 104 14.73 -7.74 12.56
N TYR A 105 14.07 -7.06 11.62
CA TYR A 105 14.63 -5.92 10.89
C TYR A 105 14.26 -4.57 11.51
N TRP A 106 13.27 -4.54 12.41
CA TRP A 106 12.84 -3.30 13.06
C TRP A 106 13.94 -2.76 13.98
N GLN A 107 14.12 -1.46 13.96
CA GLN A 107 15.07 -0.73 14.82
C GLN A 107 14.36 0.46 15.48
N ASP A 108 14.77 0.85 16.67
CA ASP A 108 14.14 1.93 17.44
C ASP A 108 14.20 3.31 16.76
N ASP A 109 15.14 3.49 15.84
CA ASP A 109 15.27 4.69 15.02
C ASP A 109 14.55 4.60 13.67
N PHE A 110 13.65 3.62 13.49
CA PHE A 110 12.85 3.51 12.26
C PHE A 110 11.54 4.26 12.38
N VAL A 111 11.09 4.78 11.22
CA VAL A 111 9.80 5.44 11.05
C VAL A 111 9.04 4.72 9.93
N GLY A 112 7.82 4.30 10.26
CA GLY A 112 6.88 3.71 9.32
C GLY A 112 5.96 4.75 8.71
N PHE A 113 5.61 4.60 7.44
CA PHE A 113 4.66 5.42 6.71
C PHE A 113 3.63 4.51 6.05
N LEU A 114 2.36 4.72 6.35
CA LEU A 114 1.25 4.16 5.58
C LEU A 114 0.90 5.12 4.46
N ILE A 115 1.02 4.64 3.24
CA ILE A 115 0.73 5.41 2.02
C ILE A 115 -0.54 4.87 1.39
N GLY A 116 -1.52 5.72 1.14
CA GLY A 116 -2.78 5.33 0.53
C GLY A 116 -2.60 4.63 -0.81
N CYS A 117 -3.38 3.59 -1.01
CA CYS A 117 -3.35 2.76 -2.21
C CYS A 117 -4.60 2.95 -3.05
N SER A 118 -4.45 2.89 -4.36
CA SER A 118 -5.57 2.98 -5.31
C SER A 118 -6.58 1.82 -5.22
N PHE A 119 -6.28 0.76 -4.48
CA PHE A 119 -7.25 -0.32 -4.21
C PHE A 119 -8.45 0.15 -3.39
N SER A 120 -8.30 1.20 -2.58
CA SER A 120 -9.37 1.72 -1.71
C SER A 120 -10.63 2.14 -2.46
N PHE A 121 -10.55 2.57 -3.74
CA PHE A 121 -11.72 2.98 -4.51
C PHE A 121 -12.35 1.84 -5.33
N GLU A 122 -11.70 0.69 -5.46
CA GLU A 122 -12.16 -0.42 -6.32
C GLU A 122 -13.49 -0.99 -5.84
N GLU A 123 -13.71 -1.02 -4.52
CA GLU A 123 -14.98 -1.48 -3.96
C GLU A 123 -16.17 -0.64 -4.45
N ALA A 124 -16.02 0.68 -4.54
CA ALA A 124 -17.06 1.55 -5.07
C ALA A 124 -17.37 1.25 -6.54
N LEU A 125 -16.37 0.92 -7.35
CA LEU A 125 -16.58 0.49 -8.74
C LEU A 125 -17.36 -0.83 -8.81
N LEU A 126 -16.97 -1.81 -7.99
CA LEU A 126 -17.66 -3.12 -7.95
C LEU A 126 -19.11 -2.98 -7.48
N GLN A 127 -19.40 -2.14 -6.49
CA GLN A 127 -20.74 -1.84 -6.00
C GLN A 127 -21.60 -1.15 -7.08
N ALA A 128 -20.99 -0.33 -7.92
CA ALA A 128 -21.65 0.29 -9.09
C ALA A 128 -21.82 -0.66 -10.28
N GLY A 129 -21.46 -1.95 -10.12
CA GLY A 129 -21.55 -2.95 -11.20
C GLY A 129 -20.47 -2.80 -12.27
N ILE A 130 -19.42 -2.05 -12.02
CA ILE A 130 -18.30 -1.84 -12.94
C ILE A 130 -17.26 -2.93 -12.71
N ASP A 131 -16.97 -3.72 -13.74
CA ASP A 131 -15.94 -4.76 -13.65
C ASP A 131 -14.53 -4.15 -13.49
N VAL A 132 -13.85 -4.59 -12.46
CA VAL A 132 -12.42 -4.27 -12.22
C VAL A 132 -11.61 -5.45 -12.77
N ARG A 133 -11.18 -5.33 -14.02
CA ARG A 133 -10.64 -6.43 -14.82
C ARG A 133 -9.52 -7.24 -14.18
N HIS A 134 -8.60 -6.62 -13.46
CA HIS A 134 -7.53 -7.37 -12.80
C HIS A 134 -8.07 -8.25 -11.66
N ILE A 135 -9.12 -7.81 -10.96
CA ILE A 135 -9.80 -8.62 -9.93
C ILE A 135 -10.51 -9.81 -10.58
N SER A 136 -11.33 -9.58 -11.61
CA SER A 136 -12.04 -10.65 -12.31
C SER A 136 -11.10 -11.68 -12.98
N MET A 137 -9.89 -11.26 -13.32
CA MET A 137 -8.84 -12.14 -13.88
C MET A 137 -7.93 -12.77 -12.82
N GLY A 138 -8.11 -12.49 -11.53
CA GLY A 138 -7.26 -13.00 -10.44
C GLY A 138 -5.79 -12.55 -10.57
N ARG A 139 -5.56 -11.30 -11.03
CA ARG A 139 -4.22 -10.74 -11.23
C ARG A 139 -4.04 -9.45 -10.45
N ASN A 140 -2.79 -9.04 -10.25
CA ASN A 140 -2.51 -7.72 -9.69
C ASN A 140 -2.81 -6.62 -10.72
N VAL A 141 -3.07 -5.39 -10.22
CA VAL A 141 -3.27 -4.22 -11.07
C VAL A 141 -2.01 -3.95 -11.91
N PRO A 142 -2.16 -3.68 -13.22
CA PRO A 142 -1.00 -3.30 -14.03
C PRO A 142 -0.51 -1.91 -13.62
N MET A 143 0.80 -1.79 -13.42
CA MET A 143 1.50 -0.57 -13.04
C MET A 143 2.50 -0.14 -14.11
N TYR A 144 2.59 1.16 -14.33
CA TYR A 144 3.44 1.76 -15.35
C TYR A 144 4.27 2.89 -14.77
N LYS A 145 5.57 2.82 -15.01
CA LYS A 145 6.49 3.93 -14.78
C LYS A 145 6.29 4.96 -15.89
N THR A 146 5.95 6.19 -15.50
CA THR A 146 5.72 7.29 -16.46
C THR A 146 7.01 8.08 -16.73
N ASN A 147 6.94 9.03 -17.66
CA ASN A 147 7.97 10.04 -17.90
C ASN A 147 7.69 11.35 -17.14
N ILE A 148 6.75 11.35 -16.22
CA ILE A 148 6.43 12.50 -15.36
C ILE A 148 7.26 12.36 -14.09
N GLU A 149 8.14 13.30 -13.81
CA GLU A 149 8.96 13.28 -12.60
C GLU A 149 8.16 13.80 -11.40
N CYS A 150 8.34 13.16 -10.24
CA CYS A 150 7.87 13.67 -8.96
C CYS A 150 8.73 14.85 -8.51
N GLU A 151 8.14 15.77 -7.74
CA GLU A 151 8.88 16.88 -7.15
C GLU A 151 9.84 16.36 -6.07
N LYS A 152 11.13 16.63 -6.27
CA LYS A 152 12.22 16.14 -5.41
C LYS A 152 12.17 16.74 -4.01
N ALA A 153 12.51 15.92 -2.98
CA ALA A 153 12.80 16.38 -1.63
C ALA A 153 13.95 15.57 -1.00
N GLY A 154 15.01 16.25 -0.56
CA GLY A 154 16.20 15.60 -0.03
C GLY A 154 16.79 14.59 -1.02
N VAL A 155 16.89 13.34 -0.58
CA VAL A 155 17.41 12.22 -1.39
C VAL A 155 16.33 11.53 -2.22
N PHE A 156 15.06 11.88 -2.04
CA PHE A 156 13.94 11.23 -2.72
C PHE A 156 13.64 11.93 -4.04
N GLU A 157 13.68 11.16 -5.11
CA GLU A 157 13.35 11.57 -6.47
C GLU A 157 12.93 10.35 -7.30
N GLY A 158 12.24 10.57 -8.40
CA GLY A 158 11.89 9.52 -9.36
C GLY A 158 10.60 9.80 -10.10
N PRO A 159 10.32 9.03 -11.12
CA PRO A 159 9.12 9.22 -11.92
C PRO A 159 7.88 8.72 -11.18
N LEU A 160 6.77 9.38 -11.48
CA LEU A 160 5.44 8.95 -11.05
C LEU A 160 5.12 7.58 -11.64
N VAL A 161 4.59 6.68 -10.77
CA VAL A 161 4.07 5.37 -11.16
C VAL A 161 2.55 5.42 -11.15
N CYS A 162 1.92 4.95 -12.22
CA CYS A 162 0.46 4.88 -12.35
C CYS A 162 -0.01 3.43 -12.37
N SER A 163 -1.15 3.16 -11.76
CA SER A 163 -1.91 1.93 -11.97
C SER A 163 -3.01 2.18 -13.00
N MET A 164 -3.35 1.18 -13.83
CA MET A 164 -4.34 1.31 -14.88
C MET A 164 -5.51 0.35 -14.64
N ARG A 165 -6.71 0.87 -14.89
CA ARG A 165 -7.95 0.09 -14.94
C ARG A 165 -8.65 0.34 -16.26
N PRO A 166 -8.59 -0.62 -17.19
CA PRO A 166 -9.28 -0.47 -18.47
C PRO A 166 -10.79 -0.47 -18.26
N MET A 167 -11.46 0.50 -18.83
CA MET A 167 -12.93 0.64 -18.83
C MET A 167 -13.43 0.82 -20.25
N THR A 168 -14.71 0.49 -20.49
CA THR A 168 -15.31 0.76 -21.78
C THR A 168 -15.48 2.26 -22.02
N CYS A 169 -15.46 2.70 -23.26
CA CYS A 169 -15.61 4.10 -23.62
C CYS A 169 -16.91 4.71 -23.05
N LEU A 170 -18.00 3.95 -23.03
CA LEU A 170 -19.29 4.38 -22.47
C LEU A 170 -19.21 4.71 -20.97
N LEU A 171 -18.47 3.92 -20.17
CA LEU A 171 -18.28 4.19 -18.76
C LEU A 171 -17.41 5.42 -18.50
N TYR A 172 -16.43 5.65 -19.37
CA TYR A 172 -15.52 6.80 -19.24
C TYR A 172 -16.18 8.12 -19.65
N THR A 173 -17.12 8.09 -20.60
CA THR A 173 -17.77 9.29 -21.16
C THR A 173 -19.15 9.58 -20.60
N SER A 174 -19.72 8.69 -19.78
CA SER A 174 -21.02 8.95 -19.13
C SER A 174 -20.86 10.13 -18.13
N PRO A 175 -21.68 11.18 -18.25
CA PRO A 175 -21.74 12.20 -17.22
C PRO A 175 -22.26 11.56 -15.93
N SER A 176 -21.51 11.76 -14.86
CA SER A 176 -21.90 11.39 -13.49
C SER A 176 -23.07 12.23 -12.99
#